data_7a9eb406fabf9ccfca4d08cbf3d04f7b
#
_entry.id   7a9eb406fabf9ccfca4d08cbf3d04f7b
#
_cell.length_a   1.000
_cell.length_b   1.000
_cell.length_c   1.000
_cell.angle_alpha   90.00
_cell.angle_beta   90.00
_cell.angle_gamma   90.00
#
_symmetry.space_group_name_H-M   'P 1'
#
loop_
_entity.id
_entity.type
_entity.pdbx_description
1 polymer ?
#
loop_
_entity_poly.entity_id
_entity_poly.type
_entity_poly.pdbx_seq_one_letter_code
_entity_poly.pdbx_strand_id
1 'polypeptide(L)'
;MYNQDKLLAQELYRKSVEYFESNGIEIVDKVGKADFGVVIGGDGTLLRAFKSFIFKKNLHVIAINAGSLGFVTEIKKENMLAEYKNFLNGEYKYEKRHILEVEVDGKIYYALNEVVLSKAGITSRVLRVNFKTNGEYMCTYKGDGVIVATPTGSTAYSMSAGGPILKSDMKAIVVTPIAPHNLNTRPIVIGGDERIEMRIEDEKRVGQVIIDGQTNKRITSEENIRVEYSKYTLNLVIPRDRNYYSVLREKLKWGDNLC
;
A
#
# COMPACT_ATOMS: atom_id res chain seq x y z
N MET A 1 7.65 2.23 15.84
CA MET A 1 7.49 3.50 15.07
C MET A 1 6.11 4.09 15.33
N TYR A 2 5.96 5.41 15.47
CA TYR A 2 4.66 6.04 15.73
C TYR A 2 4.54 7.41 15.04
N ASN A 3 3.31 7.90 14.91
CA ASN A 3 3.05 9.23 14.38
C ASN A 3 3.32 10.29 15.45
N GLN A 4 4.44 10.99 15.34
CA GLN A 4 4.90 11.98 16.32
C GLN A 4 4.02 13.24 16.38
N ASP A 5 3.26 13.53 15.32
CA ASP A 5 2.41 14.72 15.26
C ASP A 5 1.06 14.55 15.99
N LYS A 6 0.75 13.32 16.44
CA LYS A 6 -0.52 13.01 17.11
C LYS A 6 -0.30 12.67 18.58
N LEU A 7 -0.85 13.48 19.48
CA LEU A 7 -0.78 13.26 20.94
C LEU A 7 -1.24 11.84 21.35
N LEU A 8 -2.34 11.37 20.77
CA LEU A 8 -2.83 10.03 21.04
C LEU A 8 -1.82 8.95 20.65
N ALA A 9 -1.13 9.10 19.52
CA ALA A 9 -0.12 8.11 19.12
C ALA A 9 1.11 8.15 20.04
N GLN A 10 1.47 9.31 20.58
CA GLN A 10 2.52 9.43 21.59
C GLN A 10 2.12 8.74 22.91
N GLU A 11 0.87 8.90 23.35
CA GLU A 11 0.34 8.23 24.55
C GLU A 11 0.34 6.70 24.36
N LEU A 12 -0.17 6.21 23.24
CA LEU A 12 -0.19 4.78 22.91
C LEU A 12 1.22 4.21 22.81
N TYR A 13 2.18 4.99 22.29
CA TYR A 13 3.58 4.58 22.25
C TYR A 13 4.16 4.39 23.66
N ARG A 14 3.95 5.34 24.59
CA ARG A 14 4.40 5.19 25.98
C ARG A 14 3.81 3.95 26.64
N LYS A 15 2.48 3.74 26.51
CA LYS A 15 1.81 2.53 27.00
C LYS A 15 2.37 1.25 26.40
N SER A 16 2.76 1.29 25.12
CA SER A 16 3.37 0.13 24.45
C SER A 16 4.76 -0.16 25.02
N VAL A 17 5.57 0.86 25.24
CA VAL A 17 6.91 0.70 25.84
C VAL A 17 6.79 0.10 27.24
N GLU A 18 5.96 0.70 28.12
CA GLU A 18 5.72 0.22 29.48
C GLU A 18 5.25 -1.25 29.48
N TYR A 19 4.34 -1.60 28.56
CA TYR A 19 3.85 -2.98 28.45
C TYR A 19 4.93 -3.96 28.03
N PHE A 20 5.73 -3.64 27.02
CA PHE A 20 6.77 -4.55 26.55
C PHE A 20 7.91 -4.68 27.54
N GLU A 21 8.37 -3.59 28.15
CA GLU A 21 9.43 -3.62 29.17
C GLU A 21 8.99 -4.42 30.42
N SER A 22 7.74 -4.25 30.87
CA SER A 22 7.20 -5.04 32.00
C SER A 22 7.06 -6.53 31.69
N ASN A 23 7.07 -6.92 30.42
CA ASN A 23 7.09 -8.31 29.96
C ASN A 23 8.50 -8.79 29.57
N GLY A 24 9.55 -8.04 29.91
CA GLY A 24 10.96 -8.43 29.67
C GLY A 24 11.40 -8.28 28.21
N ILE A 25 10.71 -7.45 27.41
CA ILE A 25 11.03 -7.22 26.00
C ILE A 25 11.77 -5.90 25.85
N GLU A 26 12.94 -5.95 25.27
CA GLU A 26 13.79 -4.80 24.99
C GLU A 26 13.23 -4.01 23.78
N ILE A 27 13.15 -2.69 23.92
CA ILE A 27 12.83 -1.79 22.82
C ILE A 27 14.11 -1.44 22.05
N VAL A 28 14.13 -1.74 20.76
CA VAL A 28 15.29 -1.52 19.89
C VAL A 28 14.96 -0.55 18.75
N ASP A 29 15.90 0.32 18.41
CA ASP A 29 15.74 1.30 17.32
C ASP A 29 16.06 0.72 15.93
N LYS A 30 16.82 -0.36 15.87
CA LYS A 30 17.31 -0.96 14.62
C LYS A 30 16.48 -2.20 14.26
N VAL A 31 15.76 -2.17 13.15
CA VAL A 31 14.96 -3.30 12.67
C VAL A 31 15.76 -4.59 12.52
N GLY A 32 17.05 -4.52 12.17
CA GLY A 32 17.91 -5.71 12.09
C GLY A 32 18.00 -6.51 13.40
N LYS A 33 17.82 -5.86 14.56
CA LYS A 33 17.85 -6.48 15.90
C LYS A 33 16.46 -6.86 16.43
N ALA A 34 15.38 -6.35 15.80
CA ALA A 34 14.01 -6.53 16.29
C ALA A 34 13.45 -7.91 15.91
N ASP A 35 12.75 -8.59 16.79
CA ASP A 35 12.03 -9.84 16.50
C ASP A 35 10.65 -9.57 15.89
N PHE A 36 10.06 -8.42 16.18
CA PHE A 36 8.83 -7.92 15.56
C PHE A 36 8.84 -6.39 15.51
N GLY A 37 7.94 -5.82 14.72
CA GLY A 37 7.75 -4.38 14.61
C GLY A 37 6.40 -3.92 15.13
N VAL A 38 6.34 -2.71 15.70
CA VAL A 38 5.08 -2.06 16.08
C VAL A 38 4.99 -0.70 15.41
N VAL A 39 3.84 -0.46 14.76
CA VAL A 39 3.50 0.82 14.15
C VAL A 39 2.25 1.38 14.80
N ILE A 40 2.29 2.61 15.28
CA ILE A 40 1.16 3.27 15.95
C ILE A 40 0.79 4.53 15.18
N GLY A 41 -0.39 4.51 14.56
CA GLY A 41 -0.87 5.60 13.72
C GLY A 41 -2.00 5.16 12.81
N GLY A 42 -2.20 5.82 11.69
CA GLY A 42 -3.11 5.41 10.63
C GLY A 42 -2.38 4.74 9.47
N ASP A 43 -3.11 4.38 8.40
CA ASP A 43 -2.56 3.73 7.20
C ASP A 43 -1.36 4.49 6.62
N GLY A 44 -1.40 5.82 6.56
CA GLY A 44 -0.26 6.63 6.11
C GLY A 44 0.99 6.52 6.98
N THR A 45 0.86 6.18 8.28
CA THR A 45 2.02 5.92 9.16
C THR A 45 2.64 4.58 8.80
N LEU A 46 1.84 3.55 8.56
CA LEU A 46 2.32 2.25 8.12
C LEU A 46 2.97 2.35 6.73
N LEU A 47 2.39 3.10 5.79
CA LEU A 47 2.97 3.35 4.46
C LEU A 47 4.34 4.04 4.52
N ARG A 48 4.61 4.86 5.53
CA ARG A 48 5.96 5.42 5.75
C ARG A 48 6.92 4.42 6.36
N ALA A 49 6.42 3.55 7.23
CA ALA A 49 7.23 2.65 8.04
C ALA A 49 7.57 1.32 7.33
N PHE A 50 6.71 0.80 6.44
CA PHE A 50 6.82 -0.57 5.93
C PHE A 50 8.15 -0.87 5.25
N LYS A 51 8.73 0.10 4.53
CA LYS A 51 10.02 -0.03 3.85
C LYS A 51 11.16 -0.41 4.79
N SER A 52 11.07 -0.04 6.07
CA SER A 52 12.06 -0.41 7.07
C SER A 52 11.96 -1.88 7.46
N PHE A 53 10.79 -2.49 7.32
CA PHE A 53 10.50 -3.85 7.81
C PHE A 53 10.69 -4.94 6.77
N ILE A 54 10.43 -4.66 5.50
CA ILE A 54 10.35 -5.67 4.43
C ILE A 54 11.65 -6.41 4.17
N PHE A 55 12.79 -5.80 4.46
CA PHE A 55 14.09 -6.42 4.23
C PHE A 55 14.49 -7.43 5.31
N LYS A 56 13.79 -7.46 6.44
CA LYS A 56 14.00 -8.50 7.46
C LYS A 56 13.00 -9.64 7.26
N LYS A 57 13.53 -10.78 6.84
CA LYS A 57 12.72 -11.98 6.57
C LYS A 57 11.94 -12.40 7.81
N ASN A 58 10.68 -12.76 7.61
CA ASN A 58 9.76 -13.24 8.65
C ASN A 58 9.47 -12.26 9.79
N LEU A 59 9.79 -10.97 9.65
CA LEU A 59 9.41 -9.99 10.65
C LEU A 59 7.90 -9.75 10.60
N HIS A 60 7.22 -9.94 11.73
CA HIS A 60 5.81 -9.59 11.88
C HIS A 60 5.66 -8.14 12.33
N VAL A 61 4.68 -7.45 11.79
CA VAL A 61 4.39 -6.04 12.13
C VAL A 61 2.99 -5.94 12.71
N ILE A 62 2.91 -5.39 13.92
CA ILE A 62 1.65 -5.08 14.60
C ILE A 62 1.32 -3.62 14.30
N ALA A 63 0.18 -3.34 13.68
CA ALA A 63 -0.22 -1.99 13.31
C ALA A 63 -1.44 -1.54 14.12
N ILE A 64 -1.21 -0.63 15.07
CA ILE A 64 -2.22 -0.07 15.96
C ILE A 64 -2.80 1.20 15.37
N ASN A 65 -4.11 1.26 15.23
CA ASN A 65 -4.80 2.43 14.76
C ASN A 65 -4.97 3.46 15.88
N ALA A 66 -4.38 4.65 15.70
CA ALA A 66 -4.49 5.78 16.62
C ALA A 66 -5.52 6.83 16.14
N GLY A 67 -6.56 6.41 15.45
CA GLY A 67 -7.60 7.30 14.91
C GLY A 67 -8.85 6.56 14.48
N SER A 68 -9.43 6.94 13.33
CA SER A 68 -10.47 6.16 12.68
C SER A 68 -9.89 4.89 12.08
N LEU A 69 -10.57 3.75 12.19
CA LEU A 69 -10.14 2.46 11.65
C LEU A 69 -9.61 2.62 10.22
N GLY A 70 -8.44 2.04 9.93
CA GLY A 70 -7.86 1.99 8.59
C GLY A 70 -8.25 0.74 7.82
N PHE A 71 -7.87 0.66 6.55
CA PHE A 71 -7.93 -0.57 5.77
C PHE A 71 -6.73 -1.50 6.02
N VAL A 72 -5.65 -0.93 6.57
CA VAL A 72 -4.41 -1.66 6.82
C VAL A 72 -4.06 -1.67 8.31
N THR A 73 -4.30 -0.56 9.02
CA THR A 73 -4.16 -0.48 10.47
C THR A 73 -5.48 -0.88 11.15
N GLU A 74 -5.69 -2.20 11.31
CA GLU A 74 -6.98 -2.76 11.72
C GLU A 74 -7.10 -3.00 13.23
N ILE A 75 -6.00 -3.00 13.99
CA ILE A 75 -6.05 -3.17 15.45
C ILE A 75 -6.44 -1.85 16.08
N LYS A 76 -7.64 -1.80 16.67
CA LYS A 76 -8.15 -0.62 17.37
C LYS A 76 -7.34 -0.40 18.67
N LYS A 77 -7.14 0.87 19.05
CA LYS A 77 -6.39 1.25 20.27
C LYS A 77 -6.93 0.61 21.54
N GLU A 78 -8.25 0.38 21.61
CA GLU A 78 -8.92 -0.25 22.73
C GLU A 78 -8.47 -1.70 22.95
N ASN A 79 -8.11 -2.40 21.85
CA ASN A 79 -7.70 -3.80 21.86
C ASN A 79 -6.17 -3.97 21.89
N MET A 80 -5.41 -2.89 21.88
CA MET A 80 -3.95 -2.89 21.72
C MET A 80 -3.24 -3.85 22.67
N LEU A 81 -3.49 -3.74 23.98
CA LEU A 81 -2.81 -4.56 24.99
C LEU A 81 -3.22 -6.03 24.93
N ALA A 82 -4.50 -6.32 24.60
CA ALA A 82 -4.97 -7.68 24.40
C ALA A 82 -4.29 -8.32 23.19
N GLU A 83 -4.16 -7.61 22.09
CA GLU A 83 -3.46 -8.10 20.89
C GLU A 83 -1.96 -8.27 21.11
N TYR A 84 -1.30 -7.41 21.91
CA TYR A 84 0.09 -7.62 22.32
C TYR A 84 0.24 -8.91 23.14
N LYS A 85 -0.65 -9.14 24.11
CA LYS A 85 -0.66 -10.38 24.90
C LYS A 85 -0.84 -11.61 24.01
N ASN A 86 -1.83 -11.58 23.11
CA ASN A 86 -2.07 -12.67 22.16
C ASN A 86 -0.85 -12.92 21.28
N PHE A 87 -0.22 -11.85 20.77
CA PHE A 87 0.99 -11.96 19.96
C PHE A 87 2.15 -12.62 20.72
N LEU A 88 2.42 -12.19 21.93
CA LEU A 88 3.50 -12.73 22.77
C LEU A 88 3.26 -14.21 23.16
N ASN A 89 2.01 -14.62 23.30
CA ASN A 89 1.62 -16.00 23.55
C ASN A 89 1.65 -16.89 22.28
N GLY A 90 1.95 -16.33 21.10
CA GLY A 90 1.85 -17.05 19.83
C GLY A 90 0.40 -17.24 19.32
N GLU A 91 -0.55 -16.60 19.94
CA GLU A 91 -2.00 -16.71 19.64
C GLU A 91 -2.47 -15.63 18.67
N TYR A 92 -1.82 -15.48 17.53
CA TYR A 92 -2.14 -14.43 16.55
C TYR A 92 -2.28 -14.98 15.14
N LYS A 93 -2.90 -14.19 14.27
CA LYS A 93 -2.95 -14.39 12.83
C LYS A 93 -2.19 -13.26 12.14
N TYR A 94 -1.69 -13.54 10.95
CA TYR A 94 -1.10 -12.51 10.10
C TYR A 94 -1.46 -12.74 8.64
N GLU A 95 -1.41 -11.68 7.86
CA GLU A 95 -1.52 -11.72 6.41
C GLU A 95 -0.22 -11.24 5.76
N LYS A 96 0.17 -11.93 4.69
CA LYS A 96 1.25 -11.46 3.82
C LYS A 96 0.69 -10.42 2.87
N ARG A 97 1.14 -9.19 3.01
CA ARG A 97 0.83 -8.12 2.08
C ARG A 97 1.86 -8.11 0.97
N HIS A 98 1.41 -8.27 -0.26
CA HIS A 98 2.25 -8.18 -1.43
C HIS A 98 2.71 -6.75 -1.66
N ILE A 99 3.93 -6.60 -2.18
CA ILE A 99 4.59 -5.32 -2.39
C ILE A 99 4.98 -5.26 -3.87
N LEU A 100 4.71 -4.13 -4.52
CA LEU A 100 5.24 -3.88 -5.85
C LEU A 100 6.69 -3.42 -5.75
N GLU A 101 7.54 -4.01 -6.59
CA GLU A 101 8.85 -3.51 -6.91
C GLU A 101 8.73 -2.67 -8.20
N VAL A 102 9.21 -1.45 -8.13
CA VAL A 102 9.08 -0.46 -9.20
C VAL A 102 10.47 0.00 -9.61
N GLU A 103 10.88 -0.34 -10.81
CA GLU A 103 12.13 0.14 -11.39
C GLU A 103 11.86 1.34 -12.29
N VAL A 104 12.54 2.44 -12.03
CA VAL A 104 12.52 3.65 -12.85
C VAL A 104 13.96 4.15 -13.00
N ASP A 105 14.47 4.19 -14.23
CA ASP A 105 15.83 4.67 -14.53
C ASP A 105 16.89 3.95 -13.66
N GLY A 106 16.84 2.62 -13.65
CA GLY A 106 17.76 1.76 -12.89
C GLY A 106 17.67 1.86 -11.36
N LYS A 107 16.72 2.64 -10.82
CA LYS A 107 16.47 2.74 -9.39
C LYS A 107 15.23 1.94 -9.00
N ILE A 108 15.36 1.18 -7.92
CA ILE A 108 14.28 0.33 -7.39
C ILE A 108 13.59 1.05 -6.23
N TYR A 109 12.27 1.02 -6.27
CA TYR A 109 11.37 1.52 -5.24
C TYR A 109 10.37 0.43 -4.86
N TYR A 110 9.72 0.57 -3.71
CA TYR A 110 8.74 -0.39 -3.21
C TYR A 110 7.44 0.33 -2.88
N ALA A 111 6.32 -0.24 -3.29
CA ALA A 111 4.97 0.24 -2.98
C ALA A 111 4.15 -0.83 -2.28
N LEU A 112 3.49 -0.47 -1.18
CA LEU A 112 2.52 -1.30 -0.49
C LEU A 112 1.12 -1.15 -1.12
N ASN A 113 0.77 0.08 -1.51
CA ASN A 113 -0.50 0.36 -2.17
C ASN A 113 -0.37 0.37 -3.69
N GLU A 114 0.29 1.39 -4.25
CA GLU A 114 0.29 1.60 -5.70
C GLU A 114 1.48 2.41 -6.21
N VAL A 115 1.72 2.27 -7.51
CA VAL A 115 2.49 3.21 -8.32
C VAL A 115 1.55 3.89 -9.31
N VAL A 116 1.69 5.21 -9.42
CA VAL A 116 0.91 6.05 -10.32
C VAL A 116 1.84 6.68 -11.34
N LEU A 117 1.53 6.50 -12.63
CA LEU A 117 2.09 7.30 -13.70
C LEU A 117 1.05 8.32 -14.11
N SER A 118 1.32 9.60 -13.89
CA SER A 118 0.39 10.69 -14.22
C SER A 118 1.08 11.84 -14.95
N LYS A 119 0.29 12.70 -15.57
CA LYS A 119 0.78 13.96 -16.16
C LYS A 119 1.42 14.84 -15.09
N ALA A 120 2.49 15.54 -15.44
CA ALA A 120 3.19 16.45 -14.53
C ALA A 120 2.52 17.84 -14.54
N GLY A 121 1.65 18.10 -13.53
CA GLY A 121 0.97 19.37 -13.33
C GLY A 121 -0.43 19.46 -13.96
N ILE A 122 -1.22 20.42 -13.45
CA ILE A 122 -2.65 20.56 -13.77
C ILE A 122 -2.87 21.00 -15.22
N THR A 123 -2.01 21.87 -15.74
CA THR A 123 -2.09 22.41 -17.11
C THR A 123 -1.50 21.51 -18.17
N SER A 124 -0.86 20.40 -17.77
CA SER A 124 -0.27 19.43 -18.70
C SER A 124 -1.34 18.76 -19.55
N ARG A 125 -1.05 18.57 -20.84
CA ARG A 125 -1.93 17.80 -21.73
C ARG A 125 -1.91 16.33 -21.32
N VAL A 126 -2.94 15.58 -21.70
CA VAL A 126 -3.10 14.16 -21.45
C VAL A 126 -1.88 13.35 -21.91
N LEU A 127 -1.56 12.30 -21.19
CA LEU A 127 -0.53 11.35 -21.57
C LEU A 127 -1.09 10.27 -22.51
N ARG A 128 -0.19 9.72 -23.31
CA ARG A 128 -0.35 8.43 -23.98
C ARG A 128 0.65 7.47 -23.35
N VAL A 129 0.16 6.50 -22.63
CA VAL A 129 0.98 5.51 -21.92
C VAL A 129 0.86 4.18 -22.64
N ASN A 130 1.95 3.74 -23.26
CA ASN A 130 2.09 2.39 -23.77
C ASN A 130 2.25 1.43 -22.60
N PHE A 131 1.45 0.36 -22.61
CA PHE A 131 1.38 -0.61 -21.53
C PHE A 131 1.61 -2.02 -22.08
N LYS A 132 2.56 -2.73 -21.47
CA LYS A 132 2.87 -4.13 -21.81
C LYS A 132 2.79 -5.00 -20.56
N THR A 133 2.43 -6.26 -20.74
CA THR A 133 2.56 -7.30 -19.72
C THR A 133 3.40 -8.45 -20.27
N ASN A 134 4.39 -8.93 -19.51
CA ASN A 134 5.30 -10.01 -19.92
C ASN A 134 5.94 -9.79 -21.31
N GLY A 135 6.18 -8.52 -21.67
CA GLY A 135 6.72 -8.12 -22.98
C GLY A 135 5.67 -8.00 -24.10
N GLU A 136 4.45 -8.47 -23.91
CA GLU A 136 3.35 -8.37 -24.87
C GLU A 136 2.64 -7.02 -24.75
N TYR A 137 2.34 -6.39 -25.89
CA TYR A 137 1.56 -5.16 -25.92
C TYR A 137 0.13 -5.43 -25.44
N MET A 138 -0.30 -4.70 -24.41
CA MET A 138 -1.65 -4.79 -23.89
C MET A 138 -2.55 -3.67 -24.46
N CYS A 139 -2.15 -2.41 -24.30
CA CYS A 139 -2.91 -1.27 -24.79
C CYS A 139 -2.10 0.04 -24.69
N THR A 140 -2.66 1.12 -25.26
CA THR A 140 -2.21 2.49 -25.00
C THR A 140 -3.31 3.25 -24.27
N TYR A 141 -3.07 3.58 -23.02
CA TYR A 141 -3.94 4.45 -22.25
C TYR A 141 -3.75 5.91 -22.65
N LYS A 142 -4.83 6.60 -22.96
CA LYS A 142 -4.85 8.05 -23.20
C LYS A 142 -5.71 8.71 -22.12
N GLY A 143 -5.10 9.51 -21.26
CA GLY A 143 -5.80 10.14 -20.13
C GLY A 143 -4.84 10.92 -19.24
N ASP A 144 -5.26 11.20 -18.01
CA ASP A 144 -4.44 11.91 -17.03
C ASP A 144 -3.36 11.00 -16.43
N GLY A 145 -3.51 9.67 -16.53
CA GLY A 145 -2.52 8.70 -16.05
C GLY A 145 -3.07 7.29 -15.90
N VAL A 146 -2.30 6.46 -15.23
CA VAL A 146 -2.63 5.08 -14.89
C VAL A 146 -2.09 4.71 -13.51
N ILE A 147 -2.83 3.92 -12.76
CA ILE A 147 -2.48 3.38 -11.45
C ILE A 147 -2.24 1.89 -11.60
N VAL A 148 -1.15 1.40 -11.04
CA VAL A 148 -0.88 -0.02 -10.85
C VAL A 148 -0.88 -0.28 -9.35
N ALA A 149 -1.86 -1.04 -8.85
CA ALA A 149 -2.10 -1.22 -7.42
C ALA A 149 -2.04 -2.68 -6.99
N THR A 150 -1.57 -2.90 -5.76
CA THR A 150 -1.72 -4.18 -5.05
C THR A 150 -3.17 -4.37 -4.60
N PRO A 151 -3.57 -5.56 -4.13
CA PRO A 151 -4.85 -5.73 -3.46
C PRO A 151 -5.02 -4.84 -2.22
N THR A 152 -3.94 -4.57 -1.48
CA THR A 152 -3.95 -3.60 -0.38
C THR A 152 -4.30 -2.20 -0.88
N GLY A 153 -3.68 -1.76 -1.97
CA GLY A 153 -3.93 -0.47 -2.62
C GLY A 153 -5.24 -0.37 -3.38
N SER A 154 -5.94 -1.49 -3.62
CA SER A 154 -7.25 -1.49 -4.30
C SER A 154 -8.30 -0.66 -3.56
N THR A 155 -8.14 -0.44 -2.26
CA THR A 155 -8.99 0.42 -1.43
C THR A 155 -8.44 1.85 -1.24
N ALA A 156 -7.33 2.19 -1.92
CA ALA A 156 -6.70 3.51 -1.88
C ALA A 156 -7.04 4.34 -3.15
N TYR A 157 -6.07 4.90 -3.83
CA TYR A 157 -6.31 5.77 -4.98
C TYR A 157 -6.94 5.03 -6.16
N SER A 158 -6.62 3.74 -6.34
CA SER A 158 -7.26 2.90 -7.36
C SER A 158 -8.78 2.89 -7.23
N MET A 159 -9.32 2.74 -6.01
CA MET A 159 -10.76 2.78 -5.76
C MET A 159 -11.36 4.13 -6.15
N SER A 160 -10.72 5.24 -5.79
CA SER A 160 -11.18 6.59 -6.15
C SER A 160 -11.20 6.84 -7.65
N ALA A 161 -10.33 6.15 -8.40
CA ALA A 161 -10.29 6.19 -9.87
C ALA A 161 -11.24 5.15 -10.53
N GLY A 162 -12.08 4.46 -9.77
CA GLY A 162 -13.06 3.48 -10.26
C GLY A 162 -12.52 2.05 -10.42
N GLY A 163 -11.39 1.74 -9.80
CA GLY A 163 -10.83 0.39 -9.73
C GLY A 163 -11.66 -0.54 -8.82
N PRO A 164 -11.65 -1.85 -9.07
CA PRO A 164 -12.34 -2.83 -8.23
C PRO A 164 -11.65 -2.99 -6.88
N ILE A 165 -12.42 -3.31 -5.84
CA ILE A 165 -11.90 -3.69 -4.54
C ILE A 165 -11.48 -5.16 -4.60
N LEU A 166 -10.24 -5.44 -4.24
CA LEU A 166 -9.72 -6.80 -4.09
C LEU A 166 -9.55 -7.15 -2.62
N LYS A 167 -9.76 -8.42 -2.28
CA LYS A 167 -9.40 -8.91 -0.96
C LYS A 167 -7.88 -8.88 -0.79
N SER A 168 -7.42 -8.41 0.34
CA SER A 168 -6.02 -8.09 0.61
C SER A 168 -5.02 -9.26 0.49
N ASP A 169 -5.51 -10.50 0.58
CA ASP A 169 -4.73 -11.74 0.47
C ASP A 169 -4.66 -12.32 -0.97
N MET A 170 -5.32 -11.68 -1.94
CA MET A 170 -5.26 -12.11 -3.34
C MET A 170 -3.88 -11.86 -3.93
N LYS A 171 -3.45 -12.72 -4.86
CA LYS A 171 -2.25 -12.53 -5.68
C LYS A 171 -2.64 -11.98 -7.05
N ALA A 172 -2.94 -10.69 -7.11
CA ALA A 172 -3.42 -10.00 -8.31
C ALA A 172 -2.96 -8.54 -8.32
N ILE A 173 -2.84 -7.94 -9.49
CA ILE A 173 -2.51 -6.53 -9.68
C ILE A 173 -3.70 -5.86 -10.35
N VAL A 174 -4.07 -4.67 -9.88
CA VAL A 174 -5.10 -3.84 -10.50
C VAL A 174 -4.45 -2.74 -11.32
N VAL A 175 -4.84 -2.62 -12.59
CA VAL A 175 -4.46 -1.51 -13.46
C VAL A 175 -5.68 -0.64 -13.65
N THR A 176 -5.63 0.60 -13.17
CA THR A 176 -6.76 1.55 -13.20
C THR A 176 -6.37 2.81 -13.96
N PRO A 177 -7.01 3.12 -15.10
CA PRO A 177 -6.78 4.36 -15.82
C PRO A 177 -7.33 5.57 -15.05
N ILE A 178 -6.66 6.71 -15.14
CA ILE A 178 -7.08 7.98 -14.54
C ILE A 178 -7.67 8.88 -15.63
N ALA A 179 -8.95 9.25 -15.51
CA ALA A 179 -9.67 10.11 -16.45
C ALA A 179 -9.39 9.75 -17.93
N PRO A 180 -9.65 8.50 -18.35
CA PRO A 180 -9.37 8.06 -19.72
C PRO A 180 -10.26 8.80 -20.72
N HIS A 181 -9.69 9.19 -21.88
CA HIS A 181 -10.45 9.83 -22.97
C HIS A 181 -11.36 8.88 -23.71
N ASN A 182 -11.02 7.58 -23.72
CA ASN A 182 -11.84 6.56 -24.37
C ASN A 182 -12.85 6.00 -23.35
N LEU A 183 -14.13 6.15 -23.64
CA LEU A 183 -15.24 5.71 -22.79
C LEU A 183 -15.28 4.18 -22.58
N ASN A 184 -14.64 3.41 -23.45
CA ASN A 184 -14.57 1.94 -23.35
C ASN A 184 -13.41 1.46 -22.46
N THR A 185 -12.50 2.35 -22.06
CA THR A 185 -11.39 2.00 -21.18
C THR A 185 -11.90 1.64 -19.77
N ARG A 186 -11.51 0.49 -19.27
CA ARG A 186 -11.91 -0.04 -17.96
C ARG A 186 -10.70 -0.42 -17.13
N PRO A 187 -10.79 -0.38 -15.81
CA PRO A 187 -9.82 -1.07 -14.96
C PRO A 187 -9.76 -2.56 -15.29
N ILE A 188 -8.57 -3.13 -15.20
CA ILE A 188 -8.34 -4.56 -15.39
C ILE A 188 -7.60 -5.14 -14.19
N VAL A 189 -7.93 -6.39 -13.86
CA VAL A 189 -7.20 -7.19 -12.87
C VAL A 189 -6.40 -8.25 -13.62
N ILE A 190 -5.12 -8.33 -13.33
CA ILE A 190 -4.17 -9.27 -13.93
C ILE A 190 -3.52 -10.13 -12.84
N GLY A 191 -2.85 -11.20 -13.24
CA GLY A 191 -2.13 -12.07 -12.32
C GLY A 191 -0.99 -11.36 -11.61
N GLY A 192 -0.74 -11.71 -10.35
CA GLY A 192 0.37 -11.13 -9.58
C GLY A 192 1.77 -11.58 -10.05
N ASP A 193 1.85 -12.56 -10.96
CA ASP A 193 3.11 -13.00 -11.54
C ASP A 193 3.49 -12.23 -12.82
N GLU A 194 2.63 -11.31 -13.25
CA GLU A 194 2.87 -10.53 -14.46
C GLU A 194 3.84 -9.38 -14.20
N ARG A 195 4.75 -9.20 -15.15
CA ARG A 195 5.64 -8.04 -15.21
C ARG A 195 5.02 -6.98 -16.11
N ILE A 196 4.84 -5.80 -15.57
CA ILE A 196 4.27 -4.64 -16.24
C ILE A 196 5.37 -3.72 -16.71
N GLU A 197 5.24 -3.21 -17.94
CA GLU A 197 6.07 -2.14 -18.46
C GLU A 197 5.18 -0.98 -18.90
N MET A 198 5.55 0.24 -18.49
CA MET A 198 4.87 1.47 -18.86
C MET A 198 5.87 2.45 -19.46
N ARG A 199 5.46 3.10 -20.56
CA ARG A 199 6.27 4.15 -21.21
C ARG A 199 5.36 5.25 -21.75
N ILE A 200 5.81 6.50 -21.65
CA ILE A 200 5.15 7.64 -22.31
C ILE A 200 5.51 7.59 -23.80
N GLU A 201 4.52 7.61 -24.69
CA GLU A 201 4.75 7.55 -26.15
C GLU A 201 5.16 8.92 -26.74
N ASP A 202 4.68 10.02 -26.18
CA ASP A 202 4.90 11.36 -26.71
C ASP A 202 6.19 11.98 -26.13
N GLU A 203 7.22 12.15 -26.95
CA GLU A 203 8.51 12.71 -26.57
C GLU A 203 8.44 14.13 -25.99
N LYS A 204 7.38 14.89 -26.32
CA LYS A 204 7.18 16.25 -25.80
C LYS A 204 6.44 16.29 -24.47
N ARG A 205 6.13 15.12 -23.89
CA ARG A 205 5.38 15.02 -22.62
C ARG A 205 6.29 14.69 -21.46
N VAL A 206 5.97 15.31 -20.35
CA VAL A 206 6.56 15.02 -19.06
C VAL A 206 5.49 14.43 -18.17
N GLY A 207 5.77 13.26 -17.64
CA GLY A 207 4.96 12.62 -16.61
C GLY A 207 5.64 12.66 -15.26
N GLN A 208 4.95 12.10 -14.29
CA GLN A 208 5.50 11.86 -12.95
C GLN A 208 5.10 10.47 -12.48
N VAL A 209 6.05 9.78 -11.88
CA VAL A 209 5.83 8.52 -11.17
C VAL A 209 5.70 8.82 -9.69
N ILE A 210 4.58 8.42 -9.11
CA ILE A 210 4.30 8.61 -7.67
C ILE A 210 4.14 7.23 -7.05
N ILE A 211 4.84 6.98 -5.95
CA ILE A 211 4.88 5.68 -5.27
C ILE A 211 4.33 5.86 -3.85
N ASP A 212 3.21 5.20 -3.55
CA ASP A 212 2.47 5.30 -2.27
C ASP A 212 2.20 6.75 -1.83
N GLY A 213 2.06 7.69 -2.77
CA GLY A 213 1.89 9.11 -2.47
C GLY A 213 3.10 9.79 -1.81
N GLN A 214 4.26 9.12 -1.68
CA GLN A 214 5.41 9.60 -0.92
C GLN A 214 6.62 9.97 -1.79
N THR A 215 6.87 9.20 -2.83
CA THR A 215 7.98 9.42 -3.76
C THR A 215 7.43 9.95 -5.06
N ASN A 216 7.98 11.06 -5.55
CA ASN A 216 7.60 11.64 -6.84
C ASN A 216 8.86 11.80 -7.71
N LYS A 217 8.84 11.24 -8.92
CA LYS A 217 9.91 11.35 -9.90
C LYS A 217 9.34 11.81 -11.24
N ARG A 218 9.87 12.88 -11.81
CA ARG A 218 9.56 13.29 -13.19
C ARG A 218 10.22 12.34 -14.18
N ILE A 219 9.49 12.03 -15.23
CA ILE A 219 9.94 11.17 -16.34
C ILE A 219 9.48 11.71 -17.68
N THR A 220 10.17 11.29 -18.72
CA THR A 220 9.88 11.58 -20.15
C THR A 220 9.59 10.26 -20.88
N SER A 221 9.56 10.30 -22.20
CA SER A 221 9.46 9.10 -23.05
C SER A 221 10.73 8.26 -23.09
N GLU A 222 11.85 8.75 -22.55
CA GLU A 222 13.12 8.02 -22.55
C GLU A 222 13.15 6.95 -21.45
N GLU A 223 12.44 7.20 -20.34
CA GLU A 223 12.42 6.28 -19.23
C GLU A 223 11.34 5.21 -19.39
N ASN A 224 11.72 3.99 -19.07
CA ASN A 224 10.82 2.84 -18.95
C ASN A 224 10.54 2.56 -17.47
N ILE A 225 9.28 2.34 -17.12
CA ILE A 225 8.86 1.98 -15.78
C ILE A 225 8.53 0.50 -15.80
N ARG A 226 9.19 -0.28 -14.94
CA ARG A 226 8.86 -1.69 -14.73
C ARG A 226 8.23 -1.87 -13.38
N VAL A 227 7.18 -2.66 -13.32
CA VAL A 227 6.44 -2.96 -12.09
C VAL A 227 6.15 -4.45 -12.04
N GLU A 228 6.56 -5.09 -10.95
CA GLU A 228 6.27 -6.49 -10.68
C GLU A 228 6.11 -6.72 -9.17
N TYR A 229 5.65 -7.87 -8.76
CA TYR A 229 5.69 -8.21 -7.34
C TYR A 229 7.11 -8.42 -6.88
N SER A 230 7.44 -7.74 -5.78
CA SER A 230 8.69 -7.94 -5.08
C SER A 230 8.75 -9.34 -4.44
N LYS A 231 9.96 -9.87 -4.30
CA LYS A 231 10.23 -11.03 -3.44
C LYS A 231 9.97 -10.76 -1.95
N TYR A 232 9.88 -9.49 -1.57
CA TYR A 232 9.59 -9.07 -0.20
C TYR A 232 8.09 -8.96 0.03
N THR A 233 7.66 -9.27 1.24
CA THR A 233 6.28 -9.12 1.72
C THR A 233 6.29 -8.45 3.08
N LEU A 234 5.20 -7.77 3.42
CA LEU A 234 4.96 -7.30 4.76
C LEU A 234 4.05 -8.31 5.49
N ASN A 235 4.55 -8.94 6.55
CA ASN A 235 3.73 -9.82 7.40
C ASN A 235 2.99 -8.96 8.43
N LEU A 236 1.75 -8.65 8.14
CA LEU A 236 0.93 -7.79 8.98
C LEU A 236 0.09 -8.62 9.95
N VAL A 237 0.27 -8.40 11.25
CA VAL A 237 -0.58 -9.01 12.28
C VAL A 237 -1.99 -8.42 12.18
N ILE A 238 -2.99 -9.29 12.14
CA ILE A 238 -4.40 -8.92 12.01
C ILE A 238 -5.17 -9.33 13.27
N PRO A 239 -6.26 -8.63 13.63
CA PRO A 239 -7.10 -9.02 14.75
C PRO A 239 -7.56 -10.49 14.62
N ARG A 240 -7.61 -11.21 15.74
CA ARG A 240 -7.88 -12.63 15.77
C ARG A 240 -9.28 -12.99 15.24
N ASP A 241 -10.25 -12.14 15.52
CA ASP A 241 -11.66 -12.21 15.10
C ASP A 241 -11.96 -11.37 13.85
N ARG A 242 -10.92 -11.03 13.07
CA ARG A 242 -11.06 -10.18 11.89
C ARG A 242 -12.09 -10.72 10.91
N ASN A 243 -13.01 -9.85 10.52
CA ASN A 243 -13.91 -10.03 9.40
C ASN A 243 -13.64 -8.91 8.36
N TYR A 244 -13.01 -9.26 7.24
CA TYR A 244 -12.70 -8.32 6.17
C TYR A 244 -13.93 -7.52 5.68
N TYR A 245 -15.08 -8.19 5.58
CA TYR A 245 -16.31 -7.54 5.13
C TYR A 245 -16.88 -6.56 6.16
N SER A 246 -16.61 -6.76 7.46
CA SER A 246 -17.00 -5.77 8.47
C SER A 246 -16.19 -4.48 8.35
N VAL A 247 -14.88 -4.59 8.01
CA VAL A 247 -14.03 -3.43 7.71
C VAL A 247 -14.57 -2.66 6.49
N LEU A 248 -14.93 -3.37 5.42
CA LEU A 248 -15.53 -2.75 4.23
C LEU A 248 -16.84 -2.02 4.55
N ARG A 249 -17.76 -2.66 5.30
CA ARG A 249 -19.02 -2.02 5.72
C ARG A 249 -18.76 -0.78 6.55
N GLU A 250 -17.89 -0.87 7.57
CA GLU A 250 -17.59 0.26 8.46
C GLU A 250 -16.98 1.45 7.67
N LYS A 251 -16.08 1.15 6.73
CA LYS A 251 -15.34 2.19 5.98
C LYS A 251 -16.11 2.75 4.79
N LEU A 252 -16.82 1.92 4.06
CA LEU A 252 -17.51 2.30 2.82
C LEU A 252 -19.01 2.52 2.99
N LYS A 253 -19.52 2.30 4.22
CA LYS A 253 -20.96 2.34 4.48
C LYS A 253 -21.76 1.37 3.61
N TRP A 254 -21.17 0.22 3.28
CA TRP A 254 -21.80 -0.81 2.46
C TRP A 254 -22.99 -1.42 3.17
N GLY A 255 -24.16 -1.35 2.55
CA GLY A 255 -25.40 -1.89 3.09
C GLY A 255 -26.07 -1.00 4.15
N ASP A 256 -25.53 0.17 4.46
CA ASP A 256 -26.29 1.18 5.19
C ASP A 256 -27.44 1.62 4.30
N ASN A 257 -28.68 1.48 4.77
CA ASN A 257 -29.86 2.00 4.08
C ASN A 257 -29.71 3.51 4.02
N LEU A 258 -29.36 4.03 2.84
CA LEU A 258 -29.47 5.44 2.50
C LEU A 258 -30.96 5.73 2.25
N CYS A 259 -31.74 5.75 3.32
CA CYS A 259 -33.11 6.26 3.33
C CYS A 259 -33.21 7.43 4.28
#